data_0ee6cd4a0a95268c8ec056371fe4d788
#
_entry.id   0ee6cd4a0a95268c8ec056371fe4d788
#
_cell.length_a   1.000
_cell.length_b   1.000
_cell.length_c   1.000
_cell.angle_alpha   90.00
_cell.angle_beta   90.00
_cell.angle_gamma   90.00
#
_symmetry.space_group_name_H-M   'P 1'
#
loop_
_entity.id
_entity.type
_entity.pdbx_description
1 polymer ?
#
loop_
_entity_poly.entity_id
_entity_poly.type
_entity_poly.pdbx_seq_one_letter_code
_entity_poly.pdbx_strand_id
1 'polypeptide(L)'
;GDINGIRSRLPYLKELGIDAIWITPWFPSPQKDHGYDVANYFDIEPDYGTLADAKALIAEAHAIGIRILLDIVPNHCSDQHEWFQAALNAAPGSKERERFHFLDGKGKNGELPPNNWPSVFGGVAWQRVIEADGKPGQWYLHLFATEQPDFNWENVEVREHFENILKFWLDLGIDGFRIDVAHAMIKAEGLPDIVESEAGNEMLSATQHPFWDQEGVHDIHRSWRKILDSYPGDRMAVAEAWVSPATRIARYLRPDELANSFNFDFLITLWDAPEIKGRIVTSMAAMAEVGAPSSWVFNNHDLVRSVDRFDLGLLNVDKSTLHRQGDAKKFNLERGTRRARAGALLMLALPGGAYVYQGEELALPEVRDIPEDRLTDPRWVMSGKVDRGRDGCRVPLPWHHEPTGAFGFSANESLKPVEAWLPQSDWWGKFAASLQDGVEGSTLSMYRKALAVRKGEAGMGDGPMTWLEVNDEVLAFSRPGNFACYVNFGAEIELPAGFEILISSGPLVGNKLPTDTAVWLRLN
;
A
#
# COMPACT_ATOMS: atom_id res chain seq x y z
N GLY A 1 -1.97 5.76 -15.59
CA GLY A 1 -2.00 4.67 -16.54
C GLY A 1 -3.41 4.14 -16.73
N ASP A 2 -3.56 3.28 -17.71
CA ASP A 2 -4.83 2.66 -18.03
C ASP A 2 -4.69 1.12 -18.12
N ILE A 3 -5.80 0.42 -18.26
CA ILE A 3 -5.83 -1.06 -18.31
C ILE A 3 -5.03 -1.57 -19.52
N ASN A 4 -5.13 -0.93 -20.67
CA ASN A 4 -4.39 -1.32 -21.87
C ASN A 4 -2.88 -1.07 -21.71
N GLY A 5 -2.49 -0.03 -20.98
CA GLY A 5 -1.10 0.19 -20.56
C GLY A 5 -0.57 -0.95 -19.68
N ILE A 6 -1.34 -1.41 -18.70
CA ILE A 6 -0.97 -2.57 -17.88
C ILE A 6 -0.83 -3.82 -18.76
N ARG A 7 -1.80 -4.11 -19.63
CA ARG A 7 -1.77 -5.25 -20.57
C ARG A 7 -0.48 -5.25 -21.41
N SER A 8 -0.09 -4.09 -21.92
CA SER A 8 1.13 -3.95 -22.73
C SER A 8 2.43 -4.27 -21.95
N ARG A 9 2.39 -4.21 -20.61
CA ARG A 9 3.52 -4.46 -19.72
C ARG A 9 3.46 -5.81 -18.99
N LEU A 10 2.47 -6.64 -19.25
CA LEU A 10 2.41 -8.01 -18.72
C LEU A 10 3.67 -8.84 -19.04
N PRO A 11 4.28 -8.76 -20.24
CA PRO A 11 5.55 -9.46 -20.50
C PRO A 11 6.69 -9.01 -19.57
N TYR A 12 6.83 -7.71 -19.32
CA TYR A 12 7.83 -7.17 -18.39
C TYR A 12 7.60 -7.69 -16.95
N LEU A 13 6.35 -7.70 -16.49
CA LEU A 13 5.98 -8.19 -15.16
C LEU A 13 6.26 -9.69 -15.02
N LYS A 14 6.00 -10.47 -16.07
CA LYS A 14 6.34 -11.90 -16.13
C LYS A 14 7.84 -12.12 -16.06
N GLU A 15 8.62 -11.36 -16.82
CA GLU A 15 10.08 -11.42 -16.82
C GLU A 15 10.68 -10.95 -15.49
N LEU A 16 10.07 -9.95 -14.85
CA LEU A 16 10.45 -9.54 -13.49
C LEU A 16 10.30 -10.70 -12.49
N GLY A 17 9.32 -11.57 -12.73
CA GLY A 17 9.16 -12.79 -11.95
C GLY A 17 8.15 -12.66 -10.81
N ILE A 18 7.18 -11.74 -10.88
CA ILE A 18 6.10 -11.63 -9.91
C ILE A 18 5.04 -12.72 -10.11
N ASP A 19 4.23 -12.96 -9.08
CA ASP A 19 3.16 -13.97 -9.07
C ASP A 19 1.76 -13.37 -9.19
N ALA A 20 1.61 -12.15 -8.70
CA ALA A 20 0.34 -11.42 -8.72
C ALA A 20 0.59 -9.91 -8.84
N ILE A 21 -0.38 -9.18 -9.40
CA ILE A 21 -0.44 -7.73 -9.34
C ILE A 21 -1.66 -7.28 -8.55
N TRP A 22 -1.47 -6.32 -7.68
CA TRP A 22 -2.52 -5.54 -7.06
C TRP A 22 -2.67 -4.24 -7.83
N ILE A 23 -3.91 -3.96 -8.25
CA ILE A 23 -4.27 -2.75 -8.99
C ILE A 23 -5.08 -1.86 -8.04
N THR A 24 -4.64 -0.61 -7.87
CA THR A 24 -5.36 0.44 -7.15
C THR A 24 -6.76 0.65 -7.74
N PRO A 25 -7.71 1.31 -7.05
CA PRO A 25 -9.09 1.38 -7.50
C PRO A 25 -9.21 1.87 -8.94
N TRP A 26 -9.87 1.10 -9.79
CA TRP A 26 -10.10 1.42 -11.20
C TRP A 26 -11.56 1.78 -11.52
N PHE A 27 -12.33 2.00 -10.47
CA PHE A 27 -13.75 2.33 -10.54
C PHE A 27 -14.00 3.76 -11.01
N PRO A 28 -15.19 4.07 -11.56
CA PRO A 28 -15.63 5.45 -11.77
C PRO A 28 -15.47 6.29 -10.51
N SER A 29 -14.73 7.39 -10.63
CA SER A 29 -14.36 8.25 -9.51
C SER A 29 -14.14 9.70 -9.98
N PRO A 30 -14.60 10.71 -9.22
CA PRO A 30 -14.23 12.11 -9.45
C PRO A 30 -12.76 12.42 -9.15
N GLN A 31 -11.96 11.45 -8.73
CA GLN A 31 -10.50 11.53 -8.51
C GLN A 31 -10.11 12.56 -7.42
N LYS A 32 -10.92 12.72 -6.39
CA LYS A 32 -10.61 13.59 -5.25
C LYS A 32 -9.50 13.02 -4.38
N ASP A 33 -9.41 11.68 -4.32
CA ASP A 33 -8.33 10.95 -3.70
C ASP A 33 -7.84 9.82 -4.63
N HIS A 34 -7.51 10.16 -5.88
CA HIS A 34 -6.87 9.28 -6.86
C HIS A 34 -7.56 7.91 -7.05
N GLY A 35 -8.90 7.90 -7.05
CA GLY A 35 -9.71 6.70 -7.24
C GLY A 35 -10.22 6.08 -5.95
N TYR A 36 -9.74 6.48 -4.78
CA TYR A 36 -10.27 6.02 -3.49
C TYR A 36 -11.59 6.68 -3.08
N ASP A 37 -12.10 7.60 -3.87
CA ASP A 37 -13.45 8.17 -3.82
C ASP A 37 -14.33 7.52 -4.90
N VAL A 38 -14.81 6.30 -4.63
CA VAL A 38 -15.52 5.45 -5.60
C VAL A 38 -16.97 5.89 -5.78
N ALA A 39 -17.36 6.23 -7.02
CA ALA A 39 -18.72 6.61 -7.36
C ALA A 39 -19.59 5.41 -7.84
N ASN A 40 -18.98 4.37 -8.40
CA ASN A 40 -19.67 3.15 -8.82
C ASN A 40 -18.72 1.94 -8.76
N TYR A 41 -19.06 0.92 -7.98
CA TYR A 41 -18.21 -0.26 -7.78
C TYR A 41 -18.37 -1.34 -8.85
N PHE A 42 -19.27 -1.18 -9.83
CA PHE A 42 -19.62 -2.21 -10.83
C PHE A 42 -19.15 -1.88 -12.24
N ASP A 43 -18.31 -0.85 -12.40
CA ASP A 43 -17.82 -0.42 -13.71
C ASP A 43 -16.36 0.04 -13.62
N ILE A 44 -15.79 0.36 -14.76
CA ILE A 44 -14.43 0.89 -14.92
C ILE A 44 -14.50 2.39 -15.20
N GLU A 45 -13.59 3.16 -14.60
CA GLU A 45 -13.39 4.58 -14.93
C GLU A 45 -13.11 4.72 -16.44
N PRO A 46 -13.89 5.54 -17.18
CA PRO A 46 -13.72 5.67 -18.63
C PRO A 46 -12.31 6.03 -19.08
N ASP A 47 -11.57 6.79 -18.27
CA ASP A 47 -10.17 7.14 -18.55
C ASP A 47 -9.21 5.94 -18.44
N TYR A 48 -9.62 4.86 -17.77
CA TYR A 48 -8.82 3.65 -17.59
C TYR A 48 -9.20 2.53 -18.57
N GLY A 49 -10.38 2.59 -19.16
CA GLY A 49 -10.85 1.59 -20.11
C GLY A 49 -12.30 1.14 -19.88
N THR A 50 -12.57 -0.12 -20.16
CA THR A 50 -13.90 -0.71 -20.09
C THR A 50 -13.88 -2.04 -19.34
N LEU A 51 -15.05 -2.56 -18.96
CA LEU A 51 -15.18 -3.93 -18.43
C LEU A 51 -14.64 -4.99 -19.40
N ALA A 52 -14.71 -4.77 -20.72
CA ALA A 52 -14.12 -5.66 -21.71
C ALA A 52 -12.59 -5.66 -21.64
N ASP A 53 -11.98 -4.48 -21.43
CA ASP A 53 -10.52 -4.36 -21.24
C ASP A 53 -10.08 -5.03 -19.93
N ALA A 54 -10.85 -4.87 -18.84
CA ALA A 54 -10.59 -5.56 -17.58
C ALA A 54 -10.63 -7.08 -17.73
N LYS A 55 -11.65 -7.63 -18.41
CA LYS A 55 -11.73 -9.06 -18.74
C LYS A 55 -10.55 -9.53 -19.57
N ALA A 56 -10.11 -8.74 -20.54
CA ALA A 56 -8.96 -9.06 -21.37
C ALA A 56 -7.66 -9.07 -20.54
N LEU A 57 -7.46 -8.07 -19.67
CA LEU A 57 -6.32 -8.04 -18.75
C LEU A 57 -6.27 -9.29 -17.86
N ILE A 58 -7.38 -9.66 -17.24
CA ILE A 58 -7.46 -10.86 -16.38
C ILE A 58 -7.10 -12.12 -17.16
N ALA A 59 -7.70 -12.31 -18.34
CA ALA A 59 -7.41 -13.48 -19.16
C ALA A 59 -5.96 -13.55 -19.65
N GLU A 60 -5.38 -12.42 -20.08
CA GLU A 60 -3.99 -12.33 -20.53
C GLU A 60 -3.01 -12.57 -19.38
N ALA A 61 -3.27 -12.01 -18.19
CA ALA A 61 -2.47 -12.24 -16.99
C ALA A 61 -2.49 -13.71 -16.57
N HIS A 62 -3.66 -14.33 -16.53
CA HIS A 62 -3.81 -15.76 -16.23
C HIS A 62 -3.10 -16.65 -17.23
N ALA A 63 -3.15 -16.32 -18.53
CA ALA A 63 -2.46 -17.08 -19.58
C ALA A 63 -0.93 -17.18 -19.37
N ILE A 64 -0.34 -16.20 -18.66
CA ILE A 64 1.08 -16.19 -18.31
C ILE A 64 1.36 -16.52 -16.84
N GLY A 65 0.31 -16.90 -16.08
CA GLY A 65 0.43 -17.31 -14.68
C GLY A 65 0.60 -16.15 -13.69
N ILE A 66 0.06 -14.96 -13.98
CA ILE A 66 -0.03 -13.82 -13.07
C ILE A 66 -1.46 -13.69 -12.57
N ARG A 67 -1.65 -13.58 -11.25
CA ARG A 67 -2.94 -13.34 -10.62
C ARG A 67 -3.25 -11.85 -10.51
N ILE A 68 -4.54 -11.50 -10.47
CA ILE A 68 -5.00 -10.11 -10.35
C ILE A 68 -5.74 -9.93 -9.02
N LEU A 69 -5.24 -9.00 -8.19
CA LEU A 69 -5.90 -8.52 -6.99
C LEU A 69 -6.47 -7.12 -7.27
N LEU A 70 -7.74 -6.93 -6.97
CA LEU A 70 -8.42 -5.66 -7.12
C LEU A 70 -8.51 -4.95 -5.77
N ASP A 71 -8.24 -3.65 -5.77
CA ASP A 71 -8.51 -2.82 -4.61
C ASP A 71 -10.01 -2.57 -4.45
N ILE A 72 -10.55 -2.75 -3.25
CA ILE A 72 -11.90 -2.30 -2.92
C ILE A 72 -11.84 -1.35 -1.73
N VAL A 73 -12.71 -0.34 -1.75
CA VAL A 73 -12.77 0.74 -0.77
C VAL A 73 -14.07 0.64 0.01
N PRO A 74 -14.12 -0.16 1.10
CA PRO A 74 -15.39 -0.42 1.76
C PRO A 74 -15.75 0.56 2.87
N ASN A 75 -14.79 1.29 3.43
CA ASN A 75 -15.07 2.21 4.53
C ASN A 75 -15.93 3.40 4.09
N HIS A 76 -15.71 3.92 2.90
CA HIS A 76 -16.34 5.12 2.37
C HIS A 76 -16.58 5.01 0.85
N CYS A 77 -17.32 5.95 0.29
CA CYS A 77 -17.47 6.11 -1.16
C CYS A 77 -17.25 7.56 -1.56
N SER A 78 -17.39 7.86 -2.84
CA SER A 78 -17.46 9.25 -3.33
C SER A 78 -18.74 9.94 -2.87
N ASP A 79 -18.68 11.25 -2.66
CA ASP A 79 -19.86 12.10 -2.54
C ASP A 79 -20.75 12.05 -3.80
N GLN A 80 -20.22 11.60 -4.95
CA GLN A 80 -20.97 11.38 -6.19
C GLN A 80 -21.61 9.99 -6.30
N HIS A 81 -21.40 9.09 -5.33
CA HIS A 81 -22.06 7.80 -5.29
C HIS A 81 -23.58 7.96 -5.21
N GLU A 82 -24.34 7.17 -5.99
CA GLU A 82 -25.80 7.30 -6.10
C GLU A 82 -26.51 7.25 -4.74
N TRP A 83 -26.03 6.41 -3.82
CA TRP A 83 -26.60 6.28 -2.48
C TRP A 83 -26.37 7.54 -1.64
N PHE A 84 -25.20 8.15 -1.75
CA PHE A 84 -24.92 9.36 -0.99
C PHE A 84 -25.70 10.56 -1.56
N GLN A 85 -25.81 10.66 -2.89
CA GLN A 85 -26.64 11.67 -3.52
C GLN A 85 -28.12 11.52 -3.14
N ALA A 86 -28.62 10.28 -3.04
CA ALA A 86 -29.97 10.02 -2.52
C ALA A 86 -30.10 10.44 -1.06
N ALA A 87 -29.10 10.15 -0.20
CA ALA A 87 -29.09 10.52 1.21
C ALA A 87 -29.08 12.04 1.44
N LEU A 88 -28.35 12.80 0.63
CA LEU A 88 -28.35 14.26 0.68
C LEU A 88 -29.72 14.88 0.38
N ASN A 89 -30.48 14.24 -0.52
CA ASN A 89 -31.82 14.69 -0.92
C ASN A 89 -32.95 14.14 -0.06
N ALA A 90 -32.67 13.23 0.86
CA ALA A 90 -33.65 12.58 1.71
C ALA A 90 -33.78 13.29 3.08
N ALA A 91 -34.92 13.09 3.74
CA ALA A 91 -35.15 13.66 5.08
C ALA A 91 -34.30 12.96 6.16
N PRO A 92 -34.00 13.63 7.28
CA PRO A 92 -33.41 12.99 8.44
C PRO A 92 -34.20 11.75 8.88
N GLY A 93 -33.50 10.66 9.22
CA GLY A 93 -34.07 9.38 9.59
C GLY A 93 -34.62 8.54 8.43
N SER A 94 -34.36 8.91 7.21
CA SER A 94 -34.70 8.10 6.02
C SER A 94 -33.74 6.92 5.84
N LYS A 95 -34.19 5.91 5.13
CA LYS A 95 -33.37 4.72 4.79
C LYS A 95 -32.12 5.08 3.98
N GLU A 96 -32.20 6.11 3.14
CA GLU A 96 -31.09 6.59 2.35
C GLU A 96 -29.97 7.13 3.27
N ARG A 97 -30.31 7.88 4.33
CA ARG A 97 -29.35 8.38 5.31
C ARG A 97 -28.83 7.31 6.24
N GLU A 98 -29.63 6.28 6.56
CA GLU A 98 -29.20 5.17 7.42
C GLU A 98 -28.03 4.34 6.82
N ARG A 99 -27.77 4.44 5.52
CA ARG A 99 -26.61 3.82 4.87
C ARG A 99 -25.28 4.52 5.20
N PHE A 100 -25.34 5.70 5.79
CA PHE A 100 -24.21 6.53 6.18
C PHE A 100 -24.37 6.98 7.64
N HIS A 101 -23.34 7.58 8.20
CA HIS A 101 -23.42 8.16 9.53
C HIS A 101 -23.90 9.61 9.45
N PHE A 102 -25.22 9.84 9.53
CA PHE A 102 -25.82 11.17 9.62
C PHE A 102 -26.31 11.41 11.04
N LEU A 103 -25.82 12.47 11.71
CA LEU A 103 -26.18 12.83 13.07
C LEU A 103 -26.51 14.31 13.21
N ASP A 104 -27.34 14.62 14.21
CA ASP A 104 -27.58 16.00 14.62
C ASP A 104 -26.31 16.56 15.28
N GLY A 105 -25.99 17.82 14.98
CA GLY A 105 -24.87 18.50 15.61
C GLY A 105 -25.16 18.88 17.07
N LYS A 106 -24.08 19.10 17.83
CA LYS A 106 -24.12 19.68 19.18
C LYS A 106 -24.34 21.21 19.13
N GLY A 107 -24.62 21.82 20.26
CA GLY A 107 -24.91 23.25 20.39
C GLY A 107 -26.40 23.57 20.26
N LYS A 108 -26.74 24.87 20.39
CA LYS A 108 -28.17 25.32 20.44
C LYS A 108 -28.86 25.15 19.07
N ASN A 109 -28.11 25.29 17.99
CA ASN A 109 -28.62 25.23 16.62
C ASN A 109 -27.93 24.12 15.83
N GLY A 110 -27.33 23.13 16.48
CA GLY A 110 -26.58 22.06 15.83
C GLY A 110 -25.30 22.55 15.11
N GLU A 111 -24.73 23.67 15.54
CA GLU A 111 -23.58 24.31 14.89
C GLU A 111 -22.23 23.65 15.17
N LEU A 112 -22.16 22.75 16.14
CA LEU A 112 -20.96 21.98 16.45
C LEU A 112 -21.10 20.54 15.95
N PRO A 113 -20.00 19.90 15.54
CA PRO A 113 -20.03 18.52 15.06
C PRO A 113 -20.51 17.55 16.16
N PRO A 114 -21.01 16.36 15.78
CA PRO A 114 -21.53 15.35 16.72
C PRO A 114 -20.51 14.88 17.76
N ASN A 115 -19.23 14.79 17.38
CA ASN A 115 -18.11 14.45 18.26
C ASN A 115 -16.83 15.17 17.81
N ASN A 116 -15.73 14.91 18.53
CA ASN A 116 -14.43 15.57 18.30
C ASN A 116 -13.48 14.81 17.37
N TRP A 117 -13.99 13.89 16.54
CA TRP A 117 -13.13 13.08 15.68
C TRP A 117 -12.43 13.93 14.62
N PRO A 118 -11.10 13.77 14.48
CA PRO A 118 -10.36 14.40 13.40
C PRO A 118 -10.47 13.59 12.11
N SER A 119 -10.37 14.28 10.97
CA SER A 119 -10.11 13.63 9.68
C SER A 119 -8.65 13.19 9.59
N VAL A 120 -8.39 12.06 8.94
CA VAL A 120 -7.04 11.55 8.65
C VAL A 120 -6.23 12.53 7.80
N PHE A 121 -6.89 13.30 6.94
CA PHE A 121 -6.22 14.30 6.09
C PHE A 121 -6.13 15.68 6.76
N GLY A 122 -6.70 15.85 7.94
CA GLY A 122 -6.69 17.09 8.72
C GLY A 122 -8.07 17.72 8.87
N GLY A 123 -8.23 18.55 9.88
CA GLY A 123 -9.52 19.15 10.23
C GLY A 123 -10.44 18.19 10.98
N VAL A 124 -11.74 18.49 10.98
CA VAL A 124 -12.79 17.67 11.64
C VAL A 124 -13.29 16.59 10.67
N ALA A 125 -13.71 15.44 11.20
CA ALA A 125 -14.24 14.32 10.42
C ALA A 125 -15.74 14.45 10.10
N TRP A 126 -16.32 15.63 10.24
CA TRP A 126 -17.75 15.86 10.06
C TRP A 126 -18.03 17.05 9.18
N GLN A 127 -18.91 16.88 8.21
CA GLN A 127 -19.38 17.96 7.33
C GLN A 127 -20.88 18.18 7.51
N ARG A 128 -21.27 19.43 7.77
CA ARG A 128 -22.67 19.79 7.90
C ARG A 128 -23.33 19.95 6.52
N VAL A 129 -24.47 19.30 6.32
CA VAL A 129 -25.24 19.46 5.08
C VAL A 129 -26.13 20.71 5.11
N ILE A 130 -26.46 21.20 3.94
CA ILE A 130 -27.54 22.16 3.75
C ILE A 130 -28.74 21.37 3.24
N GLU A 131 -29.83 21.39 4.01
CA GLU A 131 -31.07 20.67 3.67
C GLU A 131 -31.80 21.33 2.48
N ALA A 132 -32.75 20.62 1.90
CA ALA A 132 -33.51 21.09 0.74
C ALA A 132 -34.24 22.43 0.95
N ASP A 133 -34.53 22.80 2.21
CA ASP A 133 -35.13 24.11 2.56
C ASP A 133 -34.09 25.25 2.69
N GLY A 134 -32.83 24.97 2.40
CA GLY A 134 -31.70 25.91 2.47
C GLY A 134 -31.16 26.15 3.87
N LYS A 135 -31.61 25.39 4.89
CA LYS A 135 -31.11 25.52 6.26
C LYS A 135 -30.00 24.51 6.55
N PRO A 136 -29.09 24.83 7.50
CA PRO A 136 -28.13 23.88 7.99
C PRO A 136 -28.84 22.69 8.68
N GLY A 137 -28.52 21.48 8.23
CA GLY A 137 -29.10 20.23 8.70
C GLY A 137 -28.14 19.40 9.54
N GLN A 138 -28.24 18.08 9.35
CA GLN A 138 -27.39 17.09 10.00
C GLN A 138 -25.94 17.17 9.52
N TRP A 139 -25.07 16.43 10.19
CA TRP A 139 -23.66 16.25 9.83
C TRP A 139 -23.47 14.82 9.37
N TYR A 140 -22.68 14.63 8.30
CA TYR A 140 -22.22 13.30 7.91
C TYR A 140 -20.75 13.09 8.26
N LEU A 141 -20.41 11.84 8.58
CA LEU A 141 -19.04 11.42 8.90
C LEU A 141 -18.23 11.23 7.62
N HIS A 142 -16.98 11.74 7.63
CA HIS A 142 -15.95 11.46 6.65
C HIS A 142 -14.59 11.34 7.35
N LEU A 143 -14.10 10.15 7.57
CA LEU A 143 -12.79 9.97 8.22
C LEU A 143 -11.63 10.44 7.35
N PHE A 144 -11.85 10.55 6.03
CA PHE A 144 -10.88 11.05 5.05
C PHE A 144 -11.31 12.41 4.50
N ALA A 145 -11.27 12.60 3.18
CA ALA A 145 -11.71 13.86 2.58
C ALA A 145 -13.22 14.09 2.77
N THR A 146 -13.64 15.35 2.73
CA THR A 146 -15.06 15.72 2.79
C THR A 146 -15.88 15.04 1.70
N GLU A 147 -15.27 14.76 0.56
CA GLU A 147 -15.85 14.07 -0.58
C GLU A 147 -15.88 12.53 -0.43
N GLN A 148 -15.48 12.01 0.75
CA GLN A 148 -15.43 10.58 1.04
C GLN A 148 -16.32 10.21 2.25
N PRO A 149 -17.68 10.27 2.13
CA PRO A 149 -18.59 9.93 3.22
C PRO A 149 -18.47 8.47 3.63
N ASP A 150 -18.39 8.21 4.95
CA ASP A 150 -18.25 6.89 5.54
C ASP A 150 -19.59 6.12 5.52
N PHE A 151 -19.57 4.88 5.04
CA PHE A 151 -20.70 3.97 5.11
C PHE A 151 -21.01 3.55 6.56
N ASN A 152 -22.28 3.35 6.85
CA ASN A 152 -22.72 2.75 8.09
C ASN A 152 -22.80 1.22 7.95
N TRP A 153 -21.79 0.51 8.39
CA TRP A 153 -21.68 -0.94 8.30
C TRP A 153 -22.59 -1.72 9.27
N GLU A 154 -23.29 -1.05 10.18
CA GLU A 154 -24.39 -1.66 10.94
C GLU A 154 -25.64 -1.86 10.05
N ASN A 155 -25.74 -1.14 8.93
CA ASN A 155 -26.82 -1.28 7.98
C ASN A 155 -26.62 -2.54 7.11
N VAL A 156 -27.64 -3.41 7.09
CA VAL A 156 -27.61 -4.68 6.33
C VAL A 156 -27.50 -4.45 4.82
N GLU A 157 -28.11 -3.39 4.28
CA GLU A 157 -28.03 -3.07 2.85
C GLU A 157 -26.58 -2.74 2.42
N VAL A 158 -25.80 -2.11 3.29
CA VAL A 158 -24.37 -1.85 3.04
C VAL A 158 -23.59 -3.16 2.99
N ARG A 159 -23.82 -4.08 3.93
CA ARG A 159 -23.16 -5.39 3.95
C ARG A 159 -23.49 -6.20 2.69
N GLU A 160 -24.77 -6.30 2.32
CA GLU A 160 -25.23 -7.00 1.13
C GLU A 160 -24.66 -6.38 -0.16
N HIS A 161 -24.57 -5.05 -0.22
CA HIS A 161 -24.00 -4.34 -1.37
C HIS A 161 -22.54 -4.75 -1.60
N PHE A 162 -21.71 -4.74 -0.56
CA PHE A 162 -20.31 -5.14 -0.68
C PHE A 162 -20.15 -6.65 -0.96
N GLU A 163 -21.01 -7.51 -0.42
CA GLU A 163 -21.02 -8.92 -0.83
C GLU A 163 -21.32 -9.11 -2.31
N ASN A 164 -22.21 -8.29 -2.88
CA ASN A 164 -22.53 -8.31 -4.30
C ASN A 164 -21.37 -7.75 -5.15
N ILE A 165 -20.66 -6.73 -4.68
CA ILE A 165 -19.44 -6.22 -5.32
C ILE A 165 -18.38 -7.32 -5.41
N LEU A 166 -18.10 -8.01 -4.29
CA LEU A 166 -17.13 -9.13 -4.30
C LEU A 166 -17.52 -10.20 -5.32
N LYS A 167 -18.76 -10.64 -5.31
CA LYS A 167 -19.27 -11.68 -6.25
C LYS A 167 -19.14 -11.21 -7.70
N PHE A 168 -19.53 -9.97 -7.99
CA PHE A 168 -19.44 -9.41 -9.36
C PHE A 168 -18.01 -9.49 -9.91
N TRP A 169 -17.02 -9.08 -9.14
CA TRP A 169 -15.62 -9.09 -9.59
C TRP A 169 -15.02 -10.51 -9.62
N LEU A 170 -15.39 -11.37 -8.68
CA LEU A 170 -15.00 -12.79 -8.71
C LEU A 170 -15.57 -13.51 -9.92
N ASP A 171 -16.82 -13.22 -10.31
CA ASP A 171 -17.46 -13.75 -11.51
C ASP A 171 -16.76 -13.27 -12.79
N LEU A 172 -16.14 -12.09 -12.78
CA LEU A 172 -15.30 -11.58 -13.85
C LEU A 172 -13.92 -12.25 -13.92
N GLY A 173 -13.51 -12.96 -12.85
CA GLY A 173 -12.27 -13.73 -12.81
C GLY A 173 -11.15 -13.15 -11.94
N ILE A 174 -11.41 -12.10 -11.15
CA ILE A 174 -10.43 -11.56 -10.18
C ILE A 174 -10.03 -12.66 -9.19
N ASP A 175 -8.74 -12.73 -8.84
CA ASP A 175 -8.20 -13.74 -7.93
C ASP A 175 -8.33 -13.37 -6.46
N GLY A 176 -8.63 -12.13 -6.17
CA GLY A 176 -8.82 -11.65 -4.79
C GLY A 176 -8.83 -10.13 -4.70
N PHE A 177 -8.76 -9.65 -3.46
CA PHE A 177 -8.92 -8.23 -3.17
C PHE A 177 -7.85 -7.71 -2.23
N ARG A 178 -7.48 -6.45 -2.41
CA ARG A 178 -6.90 -5.63 -1.35
C ARG A 178 -8.03 -4.83 -0.73
N ILE A 179 -8.17 -4.88 0.58
CA ILE A 179 -9.23 -4.22 1.32
C ILE A 179 -8.68 -2.91 1.88
N ASP A 180 -9.10 -1.80 1.31
CA ASP A 180 -8.76 -0.46 1.78
C ASP A 180 -9.33 -0.22 3.17
N VAL A 181 -8.53 0.38 4.06
CA VAL A 181 -8.92 0.72 5.44
C VAL A 181 -9.73 -0.39 6.13
N ALA A 182 -9.27 -1.63 6.01
CA ALA A 182 -9.97 -2.85 6.45
C ALA A 182 -10.38 -2.85 7.94
N HIS A 183 -9.79 -1.98 8.76
CA HIS A 183 -9.99 -1.87 10.20
C HIS A 183 -11.00 -0.79 10.61
N ALA A 184 -11.53 -0.01 9.66
CA ALA A 184 -12.33 1.17 9.96
C ALA A 184 -13.84 1.01 9.72
N MET A 185 -14.29 -0.05 9.07
CA MET A 185 -15.68 -0.21 8.67
C MET A 185 -16.68 -0.10 9.83
N ILE A 186 -16.38 -0.68 10.98
CA ILE A 186 -17.22 -0.59 12.19
C ILE A 186 -16.72 0.54 13.10
N LYS A 187 -17.66 1.36 13.58
CA LYS A 187 -17.42 2.43 14.55
C LYS A 187 -17.94 1.99 15.92
N ALA A 188 -17.37 2.52 16.99
CA ALA A 188 -17.85 2.27 18.35
C ALA A 188 -19.30 2.74 18.52
N GLU A 189 -20.11 1.97 19.26
CA GLU A 189 -21.51 2.30 19.53
C GLU A 189 -21.65 3.68 20.16
N GLY A 190 -22.58 4.48 19.65
CA GLY A 190 -22.83 5.84 20.12
C GLY A 190 -21.79 6.88 19.67
N LEU A 191 -20.79 6.51 18.89
CA LEU A 191 -19.77 7.42 18.33
C LEU A 191 -19.18 8.38 19.38
N PRO A 192 -18.57 7.85 20.48
CA PRO A 192 -18.13 8.66 21.61
C PRO A 192 -16.99 9.63 21.22
N ASP A 193 -16.87 10.73 21.97
CA ASP A 193 -15.72 11.63 21.85
C ASP A 193 -14.40 10.88 22.15
N ILE A 194 -13.31 11.25 21.48
CA ILE A 194 -11.96 10.79 21.81
C ILE A 194 -11.46 11.56 23.03
N VAL A 195 -10.74 10.89 23.93
CA VAL A 195 -10.07 11.55 25.04
C VAL A 195 -8.92 12.40 24.51
N GLU A 196 -8.78 13.66 24.92
CA GLU A 196 -7.81 14.62 24.38
C GLU A 196 -6.35 14.12 24.40
N SER A 197 -5.97 13.27 25.37
CA SER A 197 -4.65 12.64 25.41
C SER A 197 -4.40 11.60 24.29
N GLU A 198 -5.46 11.18 23.61
CA GLU A 198 -5.46 10.19 22.53
C GLU A 198 -5.77 10.83 21.15
N ALA A 199 -5.98 12.14 21.13
CA ALA A 199 -6.38 12.91 19.95
C ALA A 199 -5.22 13.16 18.95
N GLY A 200 -4.20 12.34 18.96
CA GLY A 200 -3.20 12.32 17.90
C GLY A 200 -3.84 11.81 16.60
N ASN A 201 -3.62 12.52 15.51
CA ASN A 201 -4.08 12.24 14.13
C ASN A 201 -3.51 10.93 13.57
N GLU A 202 -3.43 9.88 14.35
CA GLU A 202 -2.48 8.84 14.07
C GLU A 202 -3.16 7.55 13.61
N MET A 203 -3.21 7.32 12.27
CA MET A 203 -3.46 5.99 11.70
C MET A 203 -2.57 4.90 12.31
N LEU A 204 -1.43 5.28 12.90
CA LEU A 204 -0.40 4.41 13.45
C LEU A 204 -0.39 4.37 14.99
N SER A 205 -1.34 4.99 15.68
CA SER A 205 -1.31 4.94 17.14
C SER A 205 -1.75 3.56 17.65
N ALA A 206 -1.05 3.07 18.66
CA ALA A 206 -1.37 1.82 19.34
C ALA A 206 -2.69 1.87 20.14
N THR A 207 -3.38 2.99 20.15
CA THR A 207 -4.63 3.18 20.90
C THR A 207 -5.82 2.79 20.05
N GLN A 208 -6.75 2.09 20.65
CA GLN A 208 -8.06 1.80 20.06
C GLN A 208 -8.87 3.09 19.99
N HIS A 209 -8.90 3.71 18.83
CA HIS A 209 -9.82 4.80 18.59
C HIS A 209 -11.24 4.28 18.38
N PRO A 210 -12.30 5.03 18.72
CA PRO A 210 -13.67 4.60 18.54
C PRO A 210 -14.06 4.41 17.06
N PHE A 211 -13.23 4.83 16.13
CA PHE A 211 -13.43 4.66 14.68
C PHE A 211 -12.49 3.64 14.04
N TRP A 212 -11.59 2.99 14.82
CA TRP A 212 -10.64 1.97 14.32
C TRP A 212 -10.75 0.67 15.09
N ASP A 213 -10.51 -0.47 14.41
CA ASP A 213 -10.24 -1.78 15.00
C ASP A 213 -11.31 -2.25 16.01
N GLN A 214 -12.58 -1.98 15.71
CA GLN A 214 -13.71 -2.46 16.50
C GLN A 214 -13.98 -3.95 16.23
N GLU A 215 -14.35 -4.72 17.26
CA GLU A 215 -14.54 -6.18 17.15
C GLU A 215 -15.53 -6.61 16.07
N GLY A 216 -16.56 -5.81 15.79
CA GLY A 216 -17.56 -6.12 14.76
C GLY A 216 -17.00 -6.22 13.34
N VAL A 217 -15.80 -5.68 13.07
CA VAL A 217 -15.18 -5.75 11.74
C VAL A 217 -14.83 -7.20 11.37
N HIS A 218 -14.51 -8.03 12.35
CA HIS A 218 -14.18 -9.43 12.14
C HIS A 218 -15.35 -10.25 11.58
N ASP A 219 -16.60 -9.91 11.91
CA ASP A 219 -17.79 -10.59 11.36
C ASP A 219 -17.95 -10.30 9.86
N ILE A 220 -17.61 -9.07 9.44
CA ILE A 220 -17.60 -8.69 8.02
C ILE A 220 -16.55 -9.54 7.29
N HIS A 221 -15.31 -9.60 7.80
CA HIS A 221 -14.23 -10.37 7.18
C HIS A 221 -14.58 -11.86 7.09
N ARG A 222 -15.24 -12.43 8.11
CA ARG A 222 -15.72 -13.82 8.06
C ARG A 222 -16.80 -14.04 7.00
N SER A 223 -17.70 -13.07 6.81
CA SER A 223 -18.69 -13.18 5.74
C SER A 223 -18.02 -13.17 4.35
N TRP A 224 -17.02 -12.31 4.18
CA TRP A 224 -16.26 -12.23 2.93
C TRP A 224 -15.38 -13.46 2.69
N ARG A 225 -14.76 -14.03 3.75
CA ARG A 225 -14.02 -15.30 3.61
C ARG A 225 -14.91 -16.41 3.05
N LYS A 226 -16.16 -16.54 3.53
CA LYS A 226 -17.12 -17.53 3.01
C LYS A 226 -17.42 -17.32 1.53
N ILE A 227 -17.50 -16.06 1.07
CA ILE A 227 -17.68 -15.75 -0.35
C ILE A 227 -16.45 -16.21 -1.14
N LEU A 228 -15.25 -15.80 -0.70
CA LEU A 228 -13.99 -16.19 -1.36
C LEU A 228 -13.85 -17.70 -1.45
N ASP A 229 -14.15 -18.45 -0.39
CA ASP A 229 -14.09 -19.91 -0.32
C ASP A 229 -15.13 -20.59 -1.21
N SER A 230 -16.20 -19.92 -1.60
CA SER A 230 -17.22 -20.45 -2.49
C SER A 230 -16.79 -20.49 -3.97
N TYR A 231 -15.71 -19.82 -4.32
CA TYR A 231 -15.16 -19.78 -5.68
C TYR A 231 -14.02 -20.79 -5.86
N PRO A 232 -13.86 -21.36 -7.07
CA PRO A 232 -12.79 -22.31 -7.35
C PRO A 232 -11.41 -21.62 -7.31
N GLY A 233 -10.41 -22.36 -6.90
CA GLY A 233 -9.03 -21.88 -6.74
C GLY A 233 -8.81 -21.13 -5.43
N ASP A 234 -7.57 -20.70 -5.20
CA ASP A 234 -7.21 -19.99 -3.99
C ASP A 234 -7.54 -18.50 -4.14
N ARG A 235 -8.71 -18.10 -3.68
CA ARG A 235 -9.11 -16.71 -3.62
C ARG A 235 -8.64 -16.10 -2.29
N MET A 236 -8.08 -14.90 -2.35
CA MET A 236 -7.50 -14.28 -1.16
C MET A 236 -7.95 -12.83 -0.98
N ALA A 237 -7.84 -12.33 0.25
CA ALA A 237 -7.95 -10.92 0.54
C ALA A 237 -6.76 -10.46 1.39
N VAL A 238 -6.28 -9.25 1.08
CA VAL A 238 -5.17 -8.58 1.78
C VAL A 238 -5.72 -7.38 2.49
N ALA A 239 -5.56 -7.32 3.81
CA ALA A 239 -5.97 -6.17 4.59
C ALA A 239 -4.96 -5.02 4.46
N GLU A 240 -5.46 -3.82 4.19
CA GLU A 240 -4.79 -2.63 4.66
C GLU A 240 -5.35 -2.28 6.04
N ALA A 241 -4.59 -2.59 7.08
CA ALA A 241 -5.01 -2.34 8.45
C ALA A 241 -3.85 -1.77 9.28
N TRP A 242 -3.97 -0.50 9.62
CA TRP A 242 -3.04 0.21 10.49
C TRP A 242 -3.38 -0.07 11.95
N VAL A 243 -3.11 -1.28 12.38
CA VAL A 243 -3.47 -1.79 13.71
C VAL A 243 -2.21 -2.24 14.44
N SER A 244 -2.10 -1.89 15.70
CA SER A 244 -1.00 -2.25 16.59
C SER A 244 -1.56 -2.70 17.95
N PRO A 245 -0.90 -3.64 18.64
CA PRO A 245 0.32 -4.35 18.29
C PRO A 245 0.10 -5.45 17.24
N ALA A 246 1.18 -6.10 16.76
CA ALA A 246 1.13 -7.15 15.74
C ALA A 246 0.16 -8.30 16.07
N THR A 247 -0.05 -8.61 17.36
CA THR A 247 -1.04 -9.60 17.82
C THR A 247 -2.49 -9.22 17.51
N ARG A 248 -2.78 -7.92 17.37
CA ARG A 248 -4.12 -7.49 16.92
C ARG A 248 -4.26 -7.66 15.41
N ILE A 249 -3.24 -7.31 14.63
CA ILE A 249 -3.23 -7.57 13.18
C ILE A 249 -3.40 -9.06 12.89
N ALA A 250 -2.77 -9.95 13.67
CA ALA A 250 -2.91 -11.39 13.52
C ALA A 250 -4.38 -11.85 13.60
N ARG A 251 -5.25 -11.14 14.33
CA ARG A 251 -6.67 -11.49 14.43
C ARG A 251 -7.43 -11.34 13.12
N TYR A 252 -6.99 -10.43 12.23
CA TYR A 252 -7.53 -10.26 10.88
C TYR A 252 -7.20 -11.42 9.96
N LEU A 253 -6.18 -12.23 10.33
CA LEU A 253 -5.61 -13.30 9.52
C LEU A 253 -5.92 -14.69 10.05
N ARG A 254 -6.89 -14.81 10.95
CA ARG A 254 -7.39 -16.12 11.38
C ARG A 254 -7.90 -16.93 10.19
N PRO A 255 -7.89 -18.26 10.24
CA PRO A 255 -8.23 -19.11 9.10
C PRO A 255 -9.61 -18.84 8.49
N ASP A 256 -10.54 -18.30 9.26
CA ASP A 256 -11.90 -17.94 8.85
C ASP A 256 -12.07 -16.47 8.45
N GLU A 257 -10.96 -15.69 8.34
CA GLU A 257 -10.97 -14.28 7.98
C GLU A 257 -10.13 -14.01 6.71
N LEU A 258 -9.30 -12.95 6.71
CA LEU A 258 -8.50 -12.57 5.56
C LEU A 258 -7.21 -13.42 5.49
N ALA A 259 -6.65 -13.59 4.30
CA ALA A 259 -5.49 -14.45 4.13
C ALA A 259 -4.16 -13.74 4.44
N ASN A 260 -4.12 -12.43 4.32
CA ASN A 260 -2.90 -11.63 4.46
C ASN A 260 -3.22 -10.20 4.90
N SER A 261 -2.21 -9.50 5.40
CA SER A 261 -2.23 -8.05 5.69
C SER A 261 -0.89 -7.44 5.37
N PHE A 262 -0.86 -6.19 4.94
CA PHE A 262 0.39 -5.45 4.87
C PHE A 262 1.00 -5.30 6.26
N ASN A 263 2.32 -5.46 6.35
CA ASN A 263 3.08 -5.27 7.58
C ASN A 263 3.56 -3.82 7.66
N PHE A 264 2.72 -2.94 8.18
CA PHE A 264 3.04 -1.52 8.28
C PHE A 264 4.15 -1.23 9.28
N ASP A 265 4.27 -2.00 10.35
CA ASP A 265 5.37 -1.88 11.30
C ASP A 265 6.73 -2.11 10.62
N PHE A 266 6.79 -3.08 9.69
CA PHE A 266 7.99 -3.32 8.89
C PHE A 266 8.17 -2.25 7.80
N LEU A 267 7.09 -1.82 7.14
CA LEU A 267 7.11 -0.79 6.11
C LEU A 267 7.76 0.50 6.61
N ILE A 268 7.45 0.91 7.84
CA ILE A 268 7.91 2.17 8.41
C ILE A 268 9.25 2.10 9.16
N THR A 269 9.97 0.98 9.11
CA THR A 269 11.29 0.89 9.76
C THR A 269 12.31 1.84 9.16
N LEU A 270 13.24 2.28 10.00
CA LEU A 270 14.48 2.94 9.58
C LEU A 270 15.49 1.92 9.03
N TRP A 271 16.57 2.42 8.43
CA TRP A 271 17.72 1.59 8.08
C TRP A 271 18.58 1.35 9.34
N ASP A 272 18.06 0.49 10.22
CA ASP A 272 18.63 0.14 11.52
C ASP A 272 18.45 -1.36 11.78
N ALA A 273 19.54 -2.08 12.01
CA ALA A 273 19.52 -3.54 12.12
C ALA A 273 18.71 -4.04 13.34
N PRO A 274 18.91 -3.53 14.56
CA PRO A 274 18.10 -3.90 15.72
C PRO A 274 16.61 -3.65 15.54
N GLU A 275 16.24 -2.48 14.99
CA GLU A 275 14.84 -2.14 14.75
C GLU A 275 14.19 -3.11 13.77
N ILE A 276 14.80 -3.31 12.60
CA ILE A 276 14.30 -4.23 11.57
C ILE A 276 14.18 -5.66 12.13
N LYS A 277 15.22 -6.15 12.86
CA LYS A 277 15.17 -7.47 13.51
C LYS A 277 14.00 -7.58 14.48
N GLY A 278 13.79 -6.58 15.31
CA GLY A 278 12.69 -6.51 16.26
C GLY A 278 11.31 -6.61 15.57
N ARG A 279 11.11 -5.86 14.48
CA ARG A 279 9.86 -5.90 13.69
C ARG A 279 9.64 -7.28 13.04
N ILE A 280 10.69 -7.88 12.49
CA ILE A 280 10.61 -9.23 11.90
C ILE A 280 10.21 -10.26 12.97
N VAL A 281 10.90 -10.29 14.10
CA VAL A 281 10.64 -11.24 15.19
C VAL A 281 9.22 -11.10 15.72
N THR A 282 8.79 -9.87 16.01
CA THR A 282 7.46 -9.60 16.55
C THR A 282 6.35 -9.99 15.56
N SER A 283 6.52 -9.65 14.29
CA SER A 283 5.54 -10.00 13.25
C SER A 283 5.44 -11.51 13.06
N MET A 284 6.56 -12.20 12.91
CA MET A 284 6.56 -13.66 12.72
C MET A 284 5.95 -14.39 13.92
N ALA A 285 6.24 -13.95 15.13
CA ALA A 285 5.66 -14.54 16.34
C ALA A 285 4.13 -14.38 16.37
N ALA A 286 3.63 -13.17 16.09
CA ALA A 286 2.20 -12.89 16.08
C ALA A 286 1.45 -13.70 14.98
N MET A 287 2.03 -13.79 13.78
CA MET A 287 1.42 -14.55 12.68
C MET A 287 1.41 -16.06 12.97
N ALA A 288 2.44 -16.57 13.62
CA ALA A 288 2.51 -17.98 14.03
C ALA A 288 1.39 -18.38 15.00
N GLU A 289 0.91 -17.47 15.88
CA GLU A 289 -0.18 -17.73 16.82
C GLU A 289 -1.50 -18.10 16.12
N VAL A 290 -1.71 -17.59 14.90
CA VAL A 290 -2.92 -17.82 14.10
C VAL A 290 -2.66 -18.73 12.89
N GLY A 291 -1.43 -19.20 12.70
CA GLY A 291 -1.05 -20.04 11.56
C GLY A 291 -1.05 -19.31 10.21
N ALA A 292 -0.94 -17.98 10.21
CA ALA A 292 -0.89 -17.18 9.00
C ALA A 292 0.56 -16.94 8.54
N PRO A 293 0.80 -16.79 7.22
CA PRO A 293 2.10 -16.37 6.72
C PRO A 293 2.34 -14.88 7.04
N SER A 294 3.61 -14.53 7.32
CA SER A 294 4.02 -13.13 7.40
C SER A 294 4.04 -12.48 6.01
N SER A 295 3.96 -11.16 5.97
CA SER A 295 4.14 -10.37 4.76
C SER A 295 5.15 -9.26 4.96
N TRP A 296 5.82 -8.88 3.88
CA TRP A 296 6.93 -7.93 3.91
C TRP A 296 6.77 -6.91 2.80
N VAL A 297 6.95 -5.65 3.15
CA VAL A 297 6.79 -4.53 2.23
C VAL A 297 7.65 -3.35 2.68
N PHE A 298 8.38 -2.71 1.76
CA PHE A 298 9.14 -1.49 2.05
C PHE A 298 8.63 -0.26 1.32
N ASN A 299 7.78 -0.43 0.31
CA ASN A 299 7.25 0.69 -0.46
C ASN A 299 5.78 0.45 -0.81
N ASN A 300 5.02 1.52 -0.85
CA ASN A 300 3.67 1.58 -1.40
C ASN A 300 3.40 2.97 -1.99
N HIS A 301 2.18 3.20 -2.44
CA HIS A 301 1.74 4.48 -3.02
C HIS A 301 1.41 5.57 -1.98
N ASP A 302 1.57 5.29 -0.68
CA ASP A 302 1.24 6.20 0.41
C ASP A 302 2.46 6.75 1.16
N LEU A 303 3.64 6.24 0.88
CA LEU A 303 4.86 6.61 1.58
C LEU A 303 5.96 7.06 0.63
N VAL A 304 6.80 7.97 1.11
CA VAL A 304 8.07 8.33 0.46
C VAL A 304 8.87 7.07 0.17
N ARG A 305 9.44 6.97 -1.02
CA ARG A 305 10.16 5.77 -1.49
C ARG A 305 11.34 5.41 -0.59
N SER A 306 11.61 4.11 -0.46
CA SER A 306 12.66 3.57 0.43
C SER A 306 14.05 4.11 0.14
N VAL A 307 14.37 4.43 -1.12
CA VAL A 307 15.64 5.08 -1.51
C VAL A 307 15.87 6.34 -0.69
N ASP A 308 14.83 7.15 -0.53
CA ASP A 308 14.87 8.40 0.22
C ASP A 308 14.74 8.18 1.72
N ARG A 309 13.82 7.31 2.14
CA ARG A 309 13.57 7.05 3.57
C ARG A 309 14.79 6.45 4.25
N PHE A 310 15.42 5.46 3.64
CA PHE A 310 16.59 4.80 4.22
C PHE A 310 17.82 5.70 4.22
N ASP A 311 17.92 6.63 3.28
CA ASP A 311 19.01 7.60 3.28
C ASP A 311 18.84 8.70 4.33
N LEU A 312 17.65 9.27 4.42
CA LEU A 312 17.37 10.45 5.23
C LEU A 312 16.98 10.12 6.67
N GLY A 313 16.66 8.87 6.99
CA GLY A 313 16.16 8.49 8.31
C GLY A 313 14.81 9.18 8.63
N LEU A 314 13.90 9.25 7.68
CA LEU A 314 12.66 10.05 7.73
C LEU A 314 11.59 9.51 8.68
N LEU A 315 11.93 8.68 9.65
CA LEU A 315 10.96 8.08 10.56
C LEU A 315 11.26 8.42 12.02
N ASN A 316 11.27 9.67 12.37
CA ASN A 316 11.07 10.01 13.76
C ASN A 316 9.62 10.37 14.02
N VAL A 317 8.86 9.35 14.45
CA VAL A 317 7.68 9.42 15.34
C VAL A 317 6.54 10.41 14.97
N ASP A 318 6.79 11.43 14.19
CA ASP A 318 5.79 12.35 13.69
C ASP A 318 5.34 11.89 12.29
N LYS A 319 4.15 11.35 12.19
CA LYS A 319 3.54 10.84 10.95
C LYS A 319 3.39 11.89 9.86
N SER A 320 3.35 13.15 10.23
CA SER A 320 3.46 14.25 9.29
C SER A 320 4.79 14.20 8.51
N THR A 321 5.80 13.49 9.00
CA THR A 321 7.09 13.30 8.32
C THR A 321 7.15 12.12 7.37
N LEU A 322 6.22 11.16 7.43
CA LEU A 322 6.13 10.07 6.45
C LEU A 322 5.94 10.59 5.02
N HIS A 323 5.30 11.74 4.90
CA HIS A 323 5.03 12.45 3.67
C HIS A 323 5.89 13.70 3.48
N ARG A 324 6.66 14.10 4.50
CA ARG A 324 7.61 15.20 4.36
C ARG A 324 8.83 14.72 3.60
N GLN A 325 9.16 15.44 2.57
CA GLN A 325 10.24 15.13 1.63
C GLN A 325 11.65 15.32 2.21
N GLY A 326 11.79 15.51 3.52
CA GLY A 326 13.07 15.68 4.21
C GLY A 326 13.89 16.89 3.73
N ASP A 327 15.06 17.10 4.34
CA ASP A 327 16.02 18.09 3.84
C ASP A 327 16.74 17.53 2.60
N ALA A 328 16.29 17.94 1.41
CA ALA A 328 16.87 17.52 0.14
C ALA A 328 18.39 17.77 0.06
N LYS A 329 18.93 18.71 0.84
CA LYS A 329 20.38 19.00 0.91
C LYS A 329 21.20 17.89 1.57
N LYS A 330 20.55 17.00 2.34
CA LYS A 330 21.21 15.86 3.00
C LYS A 330 21.06 14.56 2.24
N PHE A 331 20.22 14.53 1.22
CA PHE A 331 19.94 13.33 0.44
C PHE A 331 21.14 12.89 -0.39
N ASN A 332 21.53 11.64 -0.21
CA ASN A 332 22.55 10.96 -1.00
C ASN A 332 21.95 9.79 -1.76
N LEU A 333 21.68 10.01 -3.05
CA LEU A 333 21.06 9.01 -3.93
C LEU A 333 21.82 7.67 -3.97
N GLU A 334 23.16 7.71 -4.01
CA GLU A 334 23.97 6.49 -4.08
C GLU A 334 23.83 5.66 -2.80
N ARG A 335 23.91 6.29 -1.62
CA ARG A 335 23.70 5.62 -0.34
C ARG A 335 22.28 5.09 -0.22
N GLY A 336 21.27 5.89 -0.55
CA GLY A 336 19.86 5.47 -0.53
C GLY A 336 19.61 4.28 -1.47
N THR A 337 20.17 4.31 -2.66
CA THR A 337 20.08 3.19 -3.62
C THR A 337 20.75 1.92 -3.08
N ARG A 338 21.93 2.01 -2.48
CA ARG A 338 22.58 0.83 -1.86
C ARG A 338 21.70 0.21 -0.77
N ARG A 339 21.17 1.04 0.12
CA ARG A 339 20.29 0.60 1.23
C ARG A 339 18.98 -0.01 0.73
N ALA A 340 18.34 0.63 -0.24
CA ALA A 340 17.12 0.11 -0.84
C ALA A 340 17.34 -1.26 -1.51
N ARG A 341 18.45 -1.44 -2.23
CA ARG A 341 18.83 -2.72 -2.84
C ARG A 341 19.11 -3.79 -1.78
N ALA A 342 19.83 -3.45 -0.71
CA ALA A 342 20.09 -4.36 0.39
C ALA A 342 18.79 -4.74 1.14
N GLY A 343 17.91 -3.76 1.38
CA GLY A 343 16.59 -3.98 1.93
C GLY A 343 15.73 -4.91 1.07
N ALA A 344 15.76 -4.74 -0.24
CA ALA A 344 15.04 -5.62 -1.16
C ALA A 344 15.49 -7.09 -1.03
N LEU A 345 16.79 -7.36 -0.98
CA LEU A 345 17.28 -8.73 -0.76
C LEU A 345 16.92 -9.25 0.63
N LEU A 346 16.95 -8.40 1.67
CA LEU A 346 16.45 -8.79 2.99
C LEU A 346 14.99 -9.24 2.91
N MET A 347 14.12 -8.35 2.40
CA MET A 347 12.68 -8.58 2.30
C MET A 347 12.36 -9.85 1.52
N LEU A 348 12.98 -10.04 0.38
CA LEU A 348 12.76 -11.19 -0.50
C LEU A 348 13.33 -12.51 0.07
N ALA A 349 14.25 -12.49 1.06
CA ALA A 349 14.76 -13.67 1.73
C ALA A 349 13.92 -14.14 2.92
N LEU A 350 13.06 -13.27 3.45
CA LEU A 350 12.21 -13.58 4.60
C LEU A 350 11.10 -14.60 4.25
N PRO A 351 10.62 -15.39 5.23
CA PRO A 351 9.50 -16.31 5.03
C PRO A 351 8.19 -15.57 4.82
N GLY A 352 7.33 -16.11 3.96
CA GLY A 352 6.02 -15.53 3.66
C GLY A 352 5.93 -14.71 2.38
N GLY A 353 4.97 -13.83 2.28
CA GLY A 353 4.71 -12.98 1.11
C GLY A 353 5.61 -11.75 1.05
N ALA A 354 5.93 -11.27 -0.14
CA ALA A 354 6.64 -10.01 -0.34
C ALA A 354 5.93 -9.14 -1.38
N TYR A 355 5.78 -7.85 -1.07
CA TYR A 355 5.16 -6.87 -1.94
C TYR A 355 6.21 -5.92 -2.49
N VAL A 356 6.24 -5.79 -3.81
CA VAL A 356 7.15 -4.89 -4.54
C VAL A 356 6.32 -3.78 -5.15
N TYR A 357 6.57 -2.54 -4.77
CA TYR A 357 5.91 -1.38 -5.35
C TYR A 357 6.53 -1.01 -6.70
N GLN A 358 5.71 -0.62 -7.65
CA GLN A 358 6.17 -0.21 -8.99
C GLN A 358 7.30 0.83 -8.92
N GLY A 359 8.39 0.57 -9.64
CA GLY A 359 9.59 1.41 -9.66
C GLY A 359 10.59 1.12 -8.54
N GLU A 360 10.25 0.26 -7.59
CA GLU A 360 11.21 -0.24 -6.60
C GLU A 360 12.31 -1.07 -7.27
N GLU A 361 11.92 -1.86 -8.26
CA GLU A 361 12.82 -2.65 -9.11
C GLU A 361 13.78 -1.79 -9.97
N LEU A 362 13.48 -0.50 -10.09
CA LEU A 362 14.33 0.49 -10.77
C LEU A 362 15.13 1.36 -9.80
N ALA A 363 14.98 1.18 -8.50
CA ALA A 363 15.48 2.05 -7.43
C ALA A 363 15.06 3.52 -7.63
N LEU A 364 13.79 3.74 -7.98
CA LEU A 364 13.27 5.10 -8.16
C LEU A 364 13.32 5.87 -6.84
N PRO A 365 13.90 7.08 -6.82
CA PRO A 365 13.78 7.98 -5.68
C PRO A 365 12.44 8.72 -5.67
N GLU A 366 12.18 9.45 -4.61
CA GLU A 366 11.02 10.34 -4.50
C GLU A 366 11.14 11.54 -5.46
N VAL A 367 10.06 11.91 -6.14
CA VAL A 367 10.01 13.11 -6.97
C VAL A 367 9.58 14.29 -6.11
N ARG A 368 10.55 15.14 -5.76
CA ARG A 368 10.35 16.26 -4.82
C ARG A 368 10.07 17.61 -5.49
N ASP A 369 10.34 17.71 -6.78
CA ASP A 369 10.32 18.92 -7.58
C ASP A 369 9.04 19.12 -8.39
N ILE A 370 7.95 18.39 -8.02
CA ILE A 370 6.62 18.63 -8.58
C ILE A 370 6.20 20.07 -8.27
N PRO A 371 5.84 20.88 -9.29
CA PRO A 371 5.31 22.23 -9.06
C PRO A 371 4.07 22.24 -8.16
N GLU A 372 3.95 23.23 -7.29
CA GLU A 372 2.86 23.29 -6.31
C GLU A 372 1.45 23.33 -6.93
N ASP A 373 1.32 23.94 -8.10
CA ASP A 373 0.08 24.02 -8.88
C ASP A 373 -0.26 22.70 -9.60
N ARG A 374 0.64 21.71 -9.52
CA ARG A 374 0.47 20.36 -10.09
C ARG A 374 0.34 19.29 -9.03
N LEU A 375 0.37 19.64 -7.75
CA LEU A 375 0.08 18.73 -6.64
C LEU A 375 -1.42 18.43 -6.59
N THR A 376 -1.77 17.16 -6.49
CA THR A 376 -3.16 16.67 -6.57
C THR A 376 -3.61 15.94 -5.30
N ASP A 377 -2.68 15.57 -4.42
CA ASP A 377 -3.01 14.89 -3.16
C ASP A 377 -3.88 15.80 -2.26
N PRO A 378 -5.03 15.31 -1.75
CA PRO A 378 -5.90 16.09 -0.84
C PRO A 378 -5.17 16.60 0.40
N ARG A 379 -4.13 15.94 0.88
CA ARG A 379 -3.28 16.42 1.99
C ARG A 379 -2.69 17.81 1.72
N TRP A 380 -2.30 18.10 0.49
CA TRP A 380 -1.77 19.42 0.11
C TRP A 380 -2.76 20.54 0.43
N VAL A 381 -4.02 20.37 0.03
CA VAL A 381 -5.07 21.36 0.26
C VAL A 381 -5.48 21.40 1.73
N MET A 382 -5.75 20.24 2.33
CA MET A 382 -6.28 20.12 3.69
C MET A 382 -5.27 20.53 4.78
N SER A 383 -3.97 20.38 4.52
CA SER A 383 -2.91 20.87 5.42
C SER A 383 -2.63 22.37 5.29
N GLY A 384 -3.37 23.10 4.46
CA GLY A 384 -3.08 24.51 4.17
C GLY A 384 -1.78 24.71 3.38
N LYS A 385 -1.45 23.78 2.48
CA LYS A 385 -0.25 23.78 1.62
C LYS A 385 1.08 23.61 2.39
N VAL A 386 1.06 22.80 3.43
CA VAL A 386 2.24 22.45 4.23
C VAL A 386 2.73 21.05 3.92
N ASP A 387 1.82 20.07 3.85
CA ASP A 387 2.12 18.68 3.52
C ASP A 387 1.92 18.45 2.01
N ARG A 388 3.00 18.17 1.29
CA ARG A 388 2.96 17.93 -0.16
C ARG A 388 2.30 16.59 -0.53
N GLY A 389 1.97 15.77 0.47
CA GLY A 389 1.30 14.49 0.27
C GLY A 389 2.15 13.44 -0.44
N ARG A 390 1.47 12.57 -1.17
CA ARG A 390 2.00 11.31 -1.73
C ARG A 390 2.34 11.39 -3.22
N ASP A 391 2.14 12.51 -3.87
CA ASP A 391 2.31 12.64 -5.33
C ASP A 391 3.71 12.24 -5.80
N GLY A 392 4.74 12.51 -5.01
CA GLY A 392 6.12 12.23 -5.36
C GLY A 392 6.44 10.76 -5.57
N CYS A 393 5.78 9.84 -4.86
CA CYS A 393 5.95 8.40 -5.06
C CYS A 393 5.04 7.83 -6.16
N ARG A 394 4.08 8.61 -6.68
CA ARG A 394 3.05 8.19 -7.64
C ARG A 394 3.34 8.63 -9.09
N VAL A 395 4.43 9.34 -9.33
CA VAL A 395 4.83 9.80 -10.66
C VAL A 395 4.95 8.60 -11.62
N PRO A 396 4.41 8.69 -12.87
CA PRO A 396 4.45 7.61 -13.84
C PRO A 396 5.87 7.09 -14.12
N LEU A 397 6.00 5.76 -14.27
CA LEU A 397 7.28 5.08 -14.45
C LEU A 397 8.00 5.51 -15.74
N PRO A 398 9.33 5.66 -15.74
CA PRO A 398 10.13 5.85 -16.95
C PRO A 398 10.44 4.49 -17.59
N TRP A 399 9.87 4.22 -18.76
CA TRP A 399 10.16 3.00 -19.53
C TRP A 399 11.38 3.15 -20.43
N HIS A 400 11.59 4.34 -20.99
CA HIS A 400 12.81 4.72 -21.73
C HIS A 400 13.31 6.09 -21.29
N HIS A 401 14.53 6.44 -21.66
CA HIS A 401 15.21 7.62 -21.11
C HIS A 401 14.83 8.93 -21.81
N GLU A 402 14.33 8.85 -23.05
CA GLU A 402 13.83 10.03 -23.75
C GLU A 402 12.47 10.49 -23.18
N PRO A 403 12.23 11.81 -23.13
CA PRO A 403 11.01 12.35 -22.53
C PRO A 403 9.75 12.16 -23.39
N THR A 404 9.87 11.63 -24.62
CA THR A 404 8.73 11.40 -25.52
C THR A 404 7.76 10.37 -24.94
N GLY A 405 6.45 10.58 -25.14
CA GLY A 405 5.44 9.69 -24.60
C GLY A 405 5.49 9.56 -23.07
N ALA A 406 5.83 10.65 -22.36
CA ALA A 406 6.02 10.63 -20.91
C ALA A 406 7.03 9.54 -20.48
N PHE A 407 8.22 9.57 -21.05
CA PHE A 407 9.26 8.53 -20.88
C PHE A 407 8.76 7.12 -21.24
N GLY A 408 7.94 7.01 -22.30
CA GLY A 408 7.36 5.73 -22.75
C GLY A 408 6.22 5.20 -21.89
N PHE A 409 5.71 5.98 -20.95
CA PHE A 409 4.55 5.59 -20.15
C PHE A 409 3.25 5.64 -20.97
N SER A 410 3.14 6.58 -21.93
CA SER A 410 2.05 6.67 -22.90
C SER A 410 2.48 6.16 -24.26
N ALA A 411 1.56 5.50 -24.97
CA ALA A 411 1.77 5.15 -26.38
C ALA A 411 1.77 6.38 -27.31
N ASN A 412 1.32 7.54 -26.86
CA ASN A 412 1.37 8.79 -27.60
C ASN A 412 2.73 9.46 -27.45
N GLU A 413 3.64 9.20 -28.39
CA GLU A 413 5.02 9.74 -28.40
C GLU A 413 5.10 11.27 -28.51
N SER A 414 4.01 11.93 -28.89
CA SER A 414 3.95 13.39 -28.94
C SER A 414 3.76 14.05 -27.55
N LEU A 415 3.38 13.26 -26.53
CA LEU A 415 3.22 13.79 -25.18
C LEU A 415 4.57 14.23 -24.61
N LYS A 416 4.60 15.42 -24.04
CA LYS A 416 5.71 15.95 -23.27
C LYS A 416 5.62 15.43 -21.82
N PRO A 417 6.74 15.42 -21.05
CA PRO A 417 6.72 14.98 -19.65
C PRO A 417 5.67 15.69 -18.80
N VAL A 418 5.46 16.99 -19.01
CA VAL A 418 4.51 17.82 -18.28
C VAL A 418 3.04 17.52 -18.58
N GLU A 419 2.75 16.71 -19.58
CA GLU A 419 1.39 16.32 -19.97
C GLU A 419 0.94 15.01 -19.27
N ALA A 420 1.82 14.36 -18.51
CA ALA A 420 1.44 13.24 -17.65
C ALA A 420 0.55 13.72 -16.49
N TRP A 421 -0.25 12.81 -15.92
CA TRP A 421 -1.12 13.13 -14.76
C TRP A 421 -0.35 13.85 -13.65
N LEU A 422 0.76 13.25 -13.21
CA LEU A 422 1.78 13.91 -12.40
C LEU A 422 3.00 14.20 -13.28
N PRO A 423 3.54 15.42 -13.25
CA PRO A 423 4.66 15.79 -14.10
C PRO A 423 5.90 14.98 -13.77
N GLN A 424 6.57 14.54 -14.82
CA GLN A 424 7.85 13.82 -14.74
C GLN A 424 9.00 14.82 -14.90
N SER A 425 9.92 14.84 -13.94
CA SER A 425 11.09 15.69 -13.99
C SER A 425 12.05 15.27 -15.11
N ASP A 426 12.83 16.20 -15.69
CA ASP A 426 13.78 15.93 -16.76
C ASP A 426 14.82 14.85 -16.41
N TRP A 427 15.15 14.71 -15.13
CA TRP A 427 16.11 13.70 -14.66
C TRP A 427 15.51 12.29 -14.55
N TRP A 428 14.18 12.13 -14.65
CA TRP A 428 13.47 10.89 -14.41
C TRP A 428 13.87 9.75 -15.34
N GLY A 429 14.14 10.07 -16.62
CA GLY A 429 14.59 9.12 -17.61
C GLY A 429 15.91 8.41 -17.30
N LYS A 430 16.74 8.94 -16.38
CA LYS A 430 17.98 8.29 -15.93
C LYS A 430 17.73 6.95 -15.22
N PHE A 431 16.52 6.75 -14.70
CA PHE A 431 16.13 5.53 -14.02
C PHE A 431 15.34 4.57 -14.91
N ALA A 432 15.20 4.88 -16.19
CA ALA A 432 14.36 4.14 -17.12
C ALA A 432 14.66 2.63 -17.13
N ALA A 433 13.58 1.84 -17.25
CA ALA A 433 13.69 0.39 -17.35
C ALA A 433 14.62 -0.04 -18.49
N SER A 434 14.56 0.63 -19.67
CA SER A 434 15.40 0.35 -20.82
C SER A 434 16.91 0.55 -20.57
N LEU A 435 17.29 1.39 -19.62
CA LEU A 435 18.69 1.58 -19.24
C LEU A 435 19.20 0.51 -18.27
N GLN A 436 18.32 -0.25 -17.67
CA GLN A 436 18.63 -1.27 -16.66
C GLN A 436 18.42 -2.68 -17.18
N ASP A 437 17.64 -2.83 -18.24
CA ASP A 437 17.28 -4.13 -18.81
C ASP A 437 18.51 -4.82 -19.41
N GLY A 438 18.79 -6.05 -18.96
CA GLY A 438 19.94 -6.84 -19.37
C GLY A 438 21.30 -6.28 -18.89
N VAL A 439 21.33 -5.17 -18.16
CA VAL A 439 22.57 -4.58 -17.64
C VAL A 439 22.97 -5.27 -16.34
N GLU A 440 24.12 -5.91 -16.34
CA GLU A 440 24.66 -6.58 -15.14
C GLU A 440 24.87 -5.56 -14.00
N GLY A 441 24.44 -5.92 -12.80
CA GLY A 441 24.55 -5.06 -11.63
C GLY A 441 23.50 -3.96 -11.53
N SER A 442 22.61 -3.77 -12.54
CA SER A 442 21.48 -2.87 -12.43
C SER A 442 20.49 -3.35 -11.35
N THR A 443 19.65 -2.45 -10.85
CA THR A 443 18.63 -2.82 -9.84
C THR A 443 17.58 -3.76 -10.43
N LEU A 444 17.15 -3.52 -11.66
CA LEU A 444 16.21 -4.40 -12.36
C LEU A 444 16.76 -5.81 -12.54
N SER A 445 18.02 -5.96 -12.98
CA SER A 445 18.67 -7.27 -13.12
C SER A 445 18.82 -7.98 -11.76
N MET A 446 19.09 -7.21 -10.69
CA MET A 446 19.13 -7.76 -9.33
C MET A 446 17.75 -8.29 -8.90
N TYR A 447 16.67 -7.54 -9.09
CA TYR A 447 15.33 -7.99 -8.75
C TYR A 447 14.91 -9.24 -9.51
N ARG A 448 15.11 -9.28 -10.82
CA ARG A 448 14.84 -10.47 -11.64
C ARG A 448 15.59 -11.69 -11.13
N LYS A 449 16.89 -11.54 -10.84
CA LYS A 449 17.70 -12.64 -10.30
C LYS A 449 17.23 -13.05 -8.92
N ALA A 450 16.94 -12.11 -8.02
CA ALA A 450 16.45 -12.39 -6.67
C ALA A 450 15.12 -13.15 -6.70
N LEU A 451 14.16 -12.71 -7.50
CA LEU A 451 12.86 -13.37 -7.65
C LEU A 451 13.01 -14.77 -8.28
N ALA A 452 13.90 -14.92 -9.27
CA ALA A 452 14.19 -16.25 -9.84
C ALA A 452 14.81 -17.21 -8.82
N VAL A 453 15.80 -16.75 -8.05
CA VAL A 453 16.40 -17.55 -6.95
C VAL A 453 15.34 -17.90 -5.91
N ARG A 454 14.53 -16.91 -5.47
CA ARG A 454 13.44 -17.14 -4.50
C ARG A 454 12.46 -18.22 -4.96
N LYS A 455 12.11 -18.25 -6.23
CA LYS A 455 11.22 -19.29 -6.80
C LYS A 455 11.90 -20.65 -6.95
N GLY A 456 13.19 -20.66 -7.21
CA GLY A 456 13.97 -21.90 -7.43
C GLY A 456 14.44 -22.60 -6.15
N GLU A 457 14.57 -21.86 -5.05
CA GLU A 457 15.08 -22.40 -3.79
C GLU A 457 13.94 -22.97 -2.94
N ALA A 458 13.95 -24.29 -2.74
CA ALA A 458 12.89 -25.01 -2.02
C ALA A 458 12.65 -24.53 -0.58
N GLY A 459 13.63 -23.87 0.03
CA GLY A 459 13.54 -23.33 1.38
C GLY A 459 12.96 -21.93 1.50
N MET A 460 12.63 -21.27 0.38
CA MET A 460 12.29 -19.84 0.36
C MET A 460 10.79 -19.50 0.53
N GLY A 461 9.90 -20.49 0.68
CA GLY A 461 8.47 -20.26 0.99
C GLY A 461 8.24 -19.85 2.45
N ASP A 462 7.15 -20.31 3.05
CA ASP A 462 6.80 -20.08 4.47
C ASP A 462 7.62 -20.92 5.47
N GLY A 463 8.66 -21.58 5.00
CA GLY A 463 9.51 -22.46 5.82
C GLY A 463 10.20 -21.71 6.97
N PRO A 464 10.80 -22.47 7.90
CA PRO A 464 11.45 -21.91 9.09
C PRO A 464 12.63 -20.99 8.73
N MET A 465 12.93 -20.07 9.65
CA MET A 465 14.07 -19.17 9.61
C MET A 465 14.81 -19.26 10.95
N THR A 466 16.14 -19.28 10.90
CA THR A 466 16.98 -19.29 12.09
C THR A 466 17.98 -18.15 12.04
N TRP A 467 17.98 -17.28 13.05
CA TRP A 467 18.97 -16.21 13.16
C TRP A 467 20.39 -16.78 13.36
N LEU A 468 21.36 -16.15 12.70
CA LEU A 468 22.78 -16.40 12.86
C LEU A 468 23.40 -15.23 13.64
N GLU A 469 24.20 -15.54 14.63
CA GLU A 469 24.87 -14.52 15.44
C GLU A 469 26.14 -14.02 14.74
N VAL A 470 26.19 -12.70 14.47
CA VAL A 470 27.35 -12.02 13.89
C VAL A 470 27.74 -10.84 14.77
N ASN A 471 27.04 -9.72 14.67
CA ASN A 471 27.12 -8.55 15.55
C ASN A 471 25.84 -7.73 15.42
N ASP A 472 25.70 -6.66 16.20
CA ASP A 472 24.47 -5.87 16.26
C ASP A 472 24.18 -5.04 14.98
N GLU A 473 25.17 -4.85 14.11
CA GLU A 473 25.04 -4.14 12.85
C GLU A 473 24.84 -5.08 11.63
N VAL A 474 24.68 -6.39 11.87
CA VAL A 474 24.51 -7.38 10.80
C VAL A 474 23.28 -8.22 11.06
N LEU A 475 22.34 -8.20 10.14
CA LEU A 475 21.25 -9.19 10.13
C LEU A 475 21.68 -10.40 9.31
N ALA A 476 21.75 -11.55 9.97
CA ALA A 476 22.08 -12.81 9.30
C ALA A 476 21.10 -13.89 9.73
N PHE A 477 20.62 -14.69 8.78
CA PHE A 477 19.75 -15.81 9.05
C PHE A 477 19.87 -16.90 7.98
N SER A 478 19.54 -18.12 8.36
CA SER A 478 19.49 -19.27 7.46
C SER A 478 18.05 -19.71 7.21
N ARG A 479 17.87 -20.33 6.05
CA ARG A 479 16.64 -21.02 5.62
C ARG A 479 16.96 -22.45 5.21
N PRO A 480 15.96 -23.36 5.08
CA PRO A 480 16.18 -24.71 4.56
C PRO A 480 16.94 -24.71 3.23
N GLY A 481 17.68 -25.80 2.94
CA GLY A 481 18.47 -25.92 1.72
C GLY A 481 19.84 -25.24 1.80
N ASN A 482 20.37 -25.06 3.02
CA ASN A 482 21.66 -24.38 3.27
C ASN A 482 21.69 -22.91 2.77
N PHE A 483 20.51 -22.31 2.58
CA PHE A 483 20.42 -20.91 2.22
C PHE A 483 20.73 -20.02 3.43
N ALA A 484 21.49 -18.94 3.22
CA ALA A 484 21.72 -17.90 4.20
C ALA A 484 21.64 -16.51 3.56
N CYS A 485 21.07 -15.56 4.31
CA CYS A 485 21.05 -14.13 3.96
C CYS A 485 21.86 -13.36 4.99
N TYR A 486 22.75 -12.50 4.52
CA TYR A 486 23.51 -11.55 5.34
C TYR A 486 23.22 -10.13 4.84
N VAL A 487 22.94 -9.21 5.76
CA VAL A 487 22.74 -7.78 5.47
C VAL A 487 23.60 -6.98 6.44
N ASN A 488 24.53 -6.22 5.91
CA ASN A 488 25.46 -5.43 6.70
C ASN A 488 25.06 -3.94 6.72
N PHE A 489 24.78 -3.41 7.90
CA PHE A 489 24.43 -2.02 8.14
C PHE A 489 25.64 -1.20 8.62
N GLY A 490 26.66 -1.88 9.15
CA GLY A 490 27.83 -1.26 9.76
C GLY A 490 29.10 -1.34 8.92
N ALA A 491 30.23 -1.43 9.59
CA ALA A 491 31.53 -1.59 8.96
C ALA A 491 31.64 -2.90 8.15
N GLU A 492 32.54 -2.93 7.18
CA GLU A 492 32.82 -4.12 6.35
C GLU A 492 33.12 -5.34 7.24
N ILE A 493 32.51 -6.49 6.93
CA ILE A 493 32.71 -7.75 7.63
C ILE A 493 33.24 -8.85 6.68
N GLU A 494 33.87 -9.89 7.23
CA GLU A 494 34.17 -11.10 6.50
C GLU A 494 32.99 -12.07 6.50
N LEU A 495 32.69 -12.65 5.33
CA LEU A 495 31.70 -13.72 5.19
C LEU A 495 32.26 -15.05 5.68
N PRO A 496 31.41 -16.01 6.11
CA PRO A 496 31.85 -17.36 6.49
C PRO A 496 32.59 -18.04 5.34
N ALA A 497 33.49 -18.97 5.66
CA ALA A 497 34.15 -19.78 4.63
C ALA A 497 33.22 -20.84 4.03
N GLY A 498 33.47 -21.27 2.80
CA GLY A 498 32.78 -22.42 2.19
C GLY A 498 31.35 -22.09 1.76
N PHE A 499 31.17 -21.14 0.89
CA PHE A 499 29.84 -20.76 0.35
C PHE A 499 29.90 -20.51 -1.17
N GLU A 500 28.74 -20.61 -1.79
CA GLU A 500 28.45 -20.09 -3.14
C GLU A 500 27.64 -18.79 -3.01
N ILE A 501 28.01 -17.74 -3.74
CA ILE A 501 27.24 -16.50 -3.82
C ILE A 501 26.10 -16.69 -4.82
N LEU A 502 24.86 -16.66 -4.34
CA LEU A 502 23.67 -16.72 -5.18
C LEU A 502 23.38 -15.35 -5.80
N ILE A 503 23.39 -14.30 -4.97
CA ILE A 503 23.19 -12.91 -5.39
C ILE A 503 23.75 -11.95 -4.35
N SER A 504 24.17 -10.75 -4.78
CA SER A 504 24.56 -9.63 -3.93
C SER A 504 23.86 -8.35 -4.37
N SER A 505 23.51 -7.47 -3.44
CA SER A 505 22.92 -6.17 -3.71
C SER A 505 23.91 -5.13 -4.25
N GLY A 506 25.20 -5.39 -4.08
CA GLY A 506 26.31 -4.56 -4.55
C GLY A 506 27.56 -5.38 -4.80
N PRO A 507 28.63 -4.80 -5.33
CA PRO A 507 29.88 -5.50 -5.57
C PRO A 507 30.51 -5.96 -4.23
N LEU A 508 31.00 -7.18 -4.19
CA LEU A 508 31.78 -7.73 -3.08
C LEU A 508 33.29 -7.55 -3.36
N VAL A 509 34.09 -7.40 -2.33
CA VAL A 509 35.54 -7.33 -2.42
C VAL A 509 36.16 -8.59 -1.82
N GLY A 510 36.40 -9.58 -2.66
CA GLY A 510 36.83 -10.90 -2.18
C GLY A 510 35.75 -11.54 -1.31
N ASN A 511 36.10 -11.94 -0.09
CA ASN A 511 35.19 -12.55 0.88
C ASN A 511 34.57 -11.53 1.86
N LYS A 512 34.52 -10.26 1.48
CA LYS A 512 34.07 -9.20 2.36
C LYS A 512 32.73 -8.62 1.93
N LEU A 513 31.84 -8.41 2.90
CA LEU A 513 30.54 -7.77 2.73
C LEU A 513 30.63 -6.30 3.14
N PRO A 514 30.59 -5.36 2.18
CA PRO A 514 30.65 -3.92 2.48
C PRO A 514 29.45 -3.41 3.28
N THR A 515 29.59 -2.20 3.80
CA THR A 515 28.49 -1.43 4.40
C THR A 515 27.29 -1.28 3.45
N ASP A 516 26.07 -1.26 4.00
CA ASP A 516 24.82 -1.11 3.25
C ASP A 516 24.65 -2.14 2.11
N THR A 517 25.11 -3.38 2.33
CA THR A 517 25.10 -4.45 1.32
C THR A 517 24.48 -5.73 1.87
N ALA A 518 23.72 -6.41 1.04
CA ALA A 518 23.14 -7.73 1.33
C ALA A 518 23.67 -8.78 0.36
N VAL A 519 23.76 -10.03 0.85
CA VAL A 519 24.18 -11.17 0.03
C VAL A 519 23.36 -12.41 0.41
N TRP A 520 22.99 -13.20 -0.59
CA TRP A 520 22.44 -14.55 -0.41
C TRP A 520 23.51 -15.58 -0.74
N LEU A 521 23.65 -16.52 0.16
CA LEU A 521 24.66 -17.56 0.08
C LEU A 521 24.00 -18.94 0.12
N ARG A 522 24.61 -19.91 -0.57
CA ARG A 522 24.42 -21.33 -0.31
C ARG A 522 25.65 -21.81 0.45
N LEU A 523 25.44 -22.29 1.69
CA LEU A 523 26.50 -22.83 2.52
C LEU A 523 26.79 -24.27 2.11
N ASN A 524 28.10 -24.65 2.04
CA ASN A 524 28.55 -25.98 1.68
C ASN A 524 28.39 -26.97 2.82
#